data_e51a959a83b079367ce98d2cc65d00bb
#
_entry.id   e51a959a83b079367ce98d2cc65d00bb
#
_cell.length_a   1.000
_cell.length_b   1.000
_cell.length_c   1.000
_cell.angle_alpha   90.00
_cell.angle_beta   90.00
_cell.angle_gamma   90.00
#
_symmetry.space_group_name_H-M   'P 1'
#
loop_
_entity.id
_entity.type
_entity.pdbx_description
1 polymer ?
#
loop_
_entity_poly.entity_id
_entity_poly.type
_entity_poly.pdbx_seq_one_letter_code
_entity_poly.pdbx_strand_id
1 'polypeptide(L)'
;LALGKGVIIAETLSEAQAAVNAMMLEGAFGKSGERIVIEQYLTGPEVSVLSFTDGKTIVPMVSSMDHKRALDGDRGLNTGGMGTVAPNPYYTGQIADICMETIFKPTVSAMNAEGRTFKGCLYFGLMLTPEGPRVIEYNCRFGDPETQVVLPLLESDLFTVMRAVTEERLSEVPVTFADRSAACVASVRPAL
;
A
#
# COMPACT_ATOMS: atom_id res chain seq x y z
N LEU A 1 14.67 -8.47 0.82
CA LEU A 1 13.37 -8.02 0.35
C LEU A 1 13.07 -8.64 -1.01
N ALA A 2 12.29 -9.71 -1.02
CA ALA A 2 12.09 -10.56 -2.20
C ALA A 2 10.89 -10.09 -3.05
N LEU A 3 10.65 -8.78 -3.16
CA LEU A 3 9.56 -8.19 -3.96
C LEU A 3 8.19 -8.83 -3.68
N GLY A 4 7.85 -8.98 -2.40
CA GLY A 4 6.62 -9.67 -1.96
C GLY A 4 6.67 -11.20 -2.04
N LYS A 5 7.74 -11.79 -2.59
CA LYS A 5 7.89 -13.25 -2.72
C LYS A 5 8.47 -13.92 -1.47
N GLY A 6 8.94 -13.13 -0.50
CA GLY A 6 9.53 -13.62 0.77
C GLY A 6 8.54 -13.63 1.94
N VAL A 7 7.26 -13.45 1.71
CA VAL A 7 6.23 -13.55 2.75
C VAL A 7 5.69 -14.98 2.80
N ILE A 8 5.77 -15.59 3.96
CA ILE A 8 5.20 -16.93 4.23
C ILE A 8 4.16 -16.77 5.32
N ILE A 9 2.94 -17.17 5.03
CA ILE A 9 1.86 -17.28 6.00
C ILE A 9 1.97 -18.67 6.63
N ALA A 10 2.13 -18.73 7.96
CA ALA A 10 2.20 -19.96 8.70
C ALA A 10 0.95 -20.09 9.58
N GLU A 11 0.20 -21.15 9.40
CA GLU A 11 -1.02 -21.44 10.16
C GLU A 11 -0.70 -22.20 11.45
N THR A 12 0.44 -22.88 11.50
CA THR A 12 0.90 -23.67 12.63
C THR A 12 2.30 -23.28 13.09
N LEU A 13 2.63 -23.58 14.35
CA LEU A 13 3.98 -23.37 14.88
C LEU A 13 5.03 -24.15 14.08
N SER A 14 4.70 -25.36 13.65
CA SER A 14 5.60 -26.19 12.83
C SER A 14 5.92 -25.55 11.49
N GLU A 15 4.92 -24.99 10.82
CA GLU A 15 5.11 -24.23 9.56
C GLU A 15 5.95 -22.98 9.78
N ALA A 16 5.69 -22.24 10.86
CA ALA A 16 6.47 -21.06 11.20
C ALA A 16 7.93 -21.40 11.44
N GLN A 17 8.21 -22.47 12.19
CA GLN A 17 9.57 -22.96 12.43
C GLN A 17 10.26 -23.41 11.13
N ALA A 18 9.55 -24.13 10.27
CA ALA A 18 10.07 -24.53 8.97
C ALA A 18 10.40 -23.33 8.09
N ALA A 19 9.52 -22.30 8.06
CA ALA A 19 9.75 -21.07 7.32
C ALA A 19 10.99 -20.32 7.83
N VAL A 20 11.15 -20.18 9.15
CA VAL A 20 12.34 -19.55 9.76
C VAL A 20 13.61 -20.32 9.39
N ASN A 21 13.59 -21.64 9.48
CA ASN A 21 14.75 -22.47 9.11
C ASN A 21 15.12 -22.30 7.63
N ALA A 22 14.15 -22.38 6.72
CA ALA A 22 14.37 -22.20 5.29
C ALA A 22 14.95 -20.82 4.97
N MET A 23 14.43 -19.75 5.59
CA MET A 23 14.88 -18.39 5.35
C MET A 23 16.25 -18.10 5.93
N MET A 24 16.50 -18.46 7.20
CA MET A 24 17.68 -18.04 7.96
C MET A 24 18.81 -19.05 7.94
N LEU A 25 18.52 -20.35 7.93
CA LEU A 25 19.55 -21.40 8.03
C LEU A 25 19.88 -22.00 6.67
N GLU A 26 18.87 -22.26 5.83
CA GLU A 26 19.06 -22.88 4.52
C GLU A 26 19.33 -21.87 3.41
N GLY A 27 19.19 -20.56 3.70
CA GLY A 27 19.54 -19.49 2.79
C GLY A 27 18.62 -19.37 1.57
N ALA A 28 17.34 -19.79 1.68
CA ALA A 28 16.37 -19.74 0.58
C ALA A 28 16.25 -18.37 -0.11
N PHE A 29 16.57 -17.29 0.60
CA PHE A 29 16.58 -15.91 0.09
C PHE A 29 17.97 -15.25 0.16
N GLY A 30 19.04 -16.04 0.28
CA GLY A 30 20.40 -15.55 0.39
C GLY A 30 20.55 -14.54 1.54
N LYS A 31 21.32 -13.48 1.33
CA LYS A 31 21.53 -12.43 2.35
C LYS A 31 20.25 -11.74 2.82
N SER A 32 19.18 -11.74 2.03
CA SER A 32 17.90 -11.16 2.43
C SER A 32 17.21 -11.95 3.53
N GLY A 33 17.55 -13.23 3.71
CA GLY A 33 17.03 -14.10 4.76
C GLY A 33 17.76 -14.01 6.09
N GLU A 34 18.89 -13.28 6.20
CA GLU A 34 19.64 -13.13 7.45
C GLU A 34 18.85 -12.41 8.55
N ARG A 35 17.85 -11.61 8.14
CA ARG A 35 16.91 -10.95 9.06
C ARG A 35 15.49 -11.16 8.55
N ILE A 36 14.62 -11.58 9.44
CA ILE A 36 13.19 -11.78 9.18
C ILE A 36 12.37 -10.91 10.10
N VAL A 37 11.15 -10.58 9.66
CA VAL A 37 10.12 -9.94 10.47
C VAL A 37 9.03 -10.97 10.69
N ILE A 38 8.61 -11.14 11.93
CA ILE A 38 7.49 -12.00 12.31
C ILE A 38 6.36 -11.08 12.71
N GLU A 39 5.25 -11.16 11.99
CA GLU A 39 4.10 -10.27 12.14
C GLU A 39 2.87 -11.05 12.55
N GLN A 40 1.92 -10.35 13.17
CA GLN A 40 0.60 -10.89 13.41
C GLN A 40 -0.07 -11.23 12.07
N TYR A 41 -0.72 -12.39 11.98
CA TYR A 41 -1.57 -12.72 10.85
C TYR A 41 -2.85 -11.88 10.91
N LEU A 42 -3.05 -11.04 9.92
CA LEU A 42 -4.22 -10.17 9.79
C LEU A 42 -5.19 -10.76 8.77
N THR A 43 -6.48 -10.57 9.02
CA THR A 43 -7.56 -10.96 8.12
C THR A 43 -8.52 -9.81 7.90
N GLY A 44 -9.00 -9.65 6.66
CA GLY A 44 -9.93 -8.60 6.28
C GLY A 44 -9.72 -8.15 4.83
N PRO A 45 -10.54 -7.24 4.32
CA PRO A 45 -10.30 -6.61 3.03
C PRO A 45 -9.02 -5.79 3.01
N GLU A 46 -8.22 -5.93 1.94
CA GLU A 46 -7.08 -5.07 1.68
C GLU A 46 -7.51 -3.74 1.08
N VAL A 47 -6.81 -2.69 1.45
CA VAL A 47 -7.01 -1.32 0.94
C VAL A 47 -5.66 -0.70 0.64
N SER A 48 -5.55 -0.10 -0.53
CA SER A 48 -4.40 0.72 -0.92
C SER A 48 -4.78 2.19 -0.83
N VAL A 49 -4.02 2.97 -0.07
CA VAL A 49 -4.17 4.43 0.00
C VAL A 49 -2.84 5.08 -0.33
N LEU A 50 -2.76 5.67 -1.51
CA LEU A 50 -1.65 6.53 -1.88
C LEU A 50 -1.86 7.91 -1.27
N SER A 51 -0.80 8.58 -0.87
CA SER A 51 -0.90 9.91 -0.26
C SER A 51 0.24 10.80 -0.75
N PHE A 52 -0.06 12.05 -1.05
CA PHE A 52 0.98 13.07 -1.17
C PHE A 52 1.40 13.53 0.22
N THR A 53 2.69 13.72 0.43
CA THR A 53 3.19 14.35 1.66
C THR A 53 4.43 15.18 1.38
N ASP A 54 4.49 16.33 2.01
CA ASP A 54 5.66 17.24 2.01
C ASP A 54 6.51 17.12 3.28
N GLY A 55 6.21 16.12 4.11
CA GLY A 55 6.83 15.89 5.41
C GLY A 55 6.14 16.60 6.58
N LYS A 56 5.20 17.48 6.32
CA LYS A 56 4.38 18.19 7.32
C LYS A 56 2.90 17.92 7.13
N THR A 57 2.45 18.08 5.89
CA THR A 57 1.08 17.84 5.44
C THR A 57 1.02 16.46 4.78
N ILE A 58 -0.08 15.75 4.99
CA ILE A 58 -0.41 14.53 4.27
C ILE A 58 -1.80 14.66 3.66
N VAL A 59 -1.90 14.35 2.37
CA VAL A 59 -3.15 14.40 1.60
C VAL A 59 -3.37 13.03 0.97
N PRO A 60 -4.26 12.20 1.52
CA PRO A 60 -4.62 10.93 0.91
C PRO A 60 -5.33 11.13 -0.41
N MET A 61 -5.04 10.25 -1.35
CA MET A 61 -5.73 10.13 -2.63
C MET A 61 -6.97 9.23 -2.45
N VAL A 62 -7.74 9.08 -3.51
CA VAL A 62 -8.84 8.10 -3.57
C VAL A 62 -8.29 6.71 -3.28
N SER A 63 -8.96 5.98 -2.38
CA SER A 63 -8.57 4.61 -2.04
C SER A 63 -8.76 3.66 -3.21
N SER A 64 -7.96 2.60 -3.26
CA SER A 64 -8.08 1.59 -4.31
C SER A 64 -8.05 0.16 -3.74
N MET A 65 -8.51 -0.79 -4.54
CA MET A 65 -8.49 -2.21 -4.22
C MET A 65 -7.80 -2.95 -5.36
N ASP A 66 -6.60 -3.45 -5.07
CA ASP A 66 -5.82 -4.27 -5.98
C ASP A 66 -6.26 -5.75 -5.88
N HIS A 67 -6.29 -6.43 -7.03
CA HIS A 67 -6.62 -7.85 -7.15
C HIS A 67 -5.35 -8.60 -7.55
N LYS A 68 -4.71 -9.23 -6.58
CA LYS A 68 -3.38 -9.85 -6.73
C LYS A 68 -3.43 -11.30 -7.19
N ARG A 69 -4.54 -12.01 -6.97
CA ARG A 69 -4.65 -13.44 -7.27
C ARG A 69 -4.83 -13.69 -8.76
N ALA A 70 -4.12 -14.70 -9.27
CA ALA A 70 -4.05 -15.00 -10.70
C ALA A 70 -5.31 -15.68 -11.26
N LEU A 71 -6.13 -16.29 -10.43
CA LEU A 71 -7.28 -17.11 -10.85
C LEU A 71 -8.60 -16.55 -10.31
N ASP A 72 -9.69 -16.92 -10.96
CA ASP A 72 -11.05 -16.56 -10.58
C ASP A 72 -11.38 -16.96 -9.13
N GLY A 73 -12.20 -16.14 -8.47
CA GLY A 73 -12.62 -16.35 -7.09
C GLY A 73 -11.51 -16.11 -6.08
N ASP A 74 -10.61 -15.18 -6.36
CA ASP A 74 -9.48 -14.79 -5.49
C ASP A 74 -8.59 -15.99 -5.11
N ARG A 75 -8.24 -16.81 -6.11
CA ARG A 75 -7.43 -18.02 -5.96
C ARG A 75 -6.13 -17.95 -6.75
N GLY A 76 -5.26 -18.92 -6.47
CA GLY A 76 -3.96 -19.05 -7.14
C GLY A 76 -2.87 -18.22 -6.45
N LEU A 77 -1.73 -18.09 -7.12
CA LEU A 77 -0.57 -17.34 -6.61
C LEU A 77 -0.80 -15.84 -6.70
N ASN A 78 -0.19 -15.09 -5.80
CA ASN A 78 -0.12 -13.63 -5.90
C ASN A 78 0.71 -13.23 -7.12
N THR A 79 0.22 -12.22 -7.84
CA THR A 79 0.89 -11.57 -8.96
C THR A 79 1.32 -10.16 -8.57
N GLY A 80 1.84 -9.39 -9.51
CA GLY A 80 2.09 -7.95 -9.34
C GLY A 80 0.82 -7.08 -9.40
N GLY A 81 -0.36 -7.69 -9.62
CA GLY A 81 -1.66 -7.04 -9.76
C GLY A 81 -2.33 -7.45 -11.06
N MET A 82 -3.52 -8.05 -10.96
CA MET A 82 -4.35 -8.45 -12.11
C MET A 82 -5.31 -7.35 -12.54
N GLY A 83 -5.48 -6.36 -11.69
CA GLY A 83 -6.32 -5.20 -11.91
C GLY A 83 -6.65 -4.52 -10.59
N THR A 84 -7.17 -3.31 -10.70
CA THR A 84 -7.53 -2.51 -9.53
C THR A 84 -8.75 -1.66 -9.81
N VAL A 85 -9.48 -1.31 -8.75
CA VAL A 85 -10.63 -0.41 -8.81
C VAL A 85 -10.47 0.72 -7.79
N ALA A 86 -10.97 1.89 -8.10
CA ALA A 86 -11.05 3.04 -7.20
C ALA A 86 -12.44 3.71 -7.32
N PRO A 87 -13.07 4.14 -6.22
CA PRO A 87 -12.66 3.95 -4.82
C PRO A 87 -12.80 2.49 -4.36
N ASN A 88 -12.10 2.14 -3.27
CA ASN A 88 -12.28 0.86 -2.61
C ASN A 88 -13.64 0.83 -1.89
N PRO A 89 -14.51 -0.15 -2.17
CA PRO A 89 -15.88 -0.17 -1.63
C PRO A 89 -15.96 -0.39 -0.11
N TYR A 90 -14.89 -0.91 0.50
CA TYR A 90 -14.82 -1.14 1.95
C TYR A 90 -14.25 0.07 2.71
N TYR A 91 -13.64 1.04 2.03
CA TYR A 91 -12.99 2.19 2.64
C TYR A 91 -13.97 3.38 2.78
N THR A 92 -14.74 3.37 3.86
CA THR A 92 -15.72 4.42 4.16
C THR A 92 -15.07 5.70 4.69
N GLY A 93 -15.81 6.81 4.68
CA GLY A 93 -15.34 8.08 5.27
C GLY A 93 -14.93 7.92 6.74
N GLN A 94 -15.69 7.15 7.53
CA GLN A 94 -15.33 6.88 8.92
C GLN A 94 -13.98 6.15 9.05
N ILE A 95 -13.72 5.17 8.19
CA ILE A 95 -12.44 4.46 8.16
C ILE A 95 -11.32 5.40 7.72
N ALA A 96 -11.59 6.29 6.75
CA ALA A 96 -10.61 7.29 6.31
C ALA A 96 -10.19 8.22 7.46
N ASP A 97 -11.16 8.70 8.25
CA ASP A 97 -10.89 9.54 9.43
C ASP A 97 -10.05 8.80 10.47
N ILE A 98 -10.39 7.54 10.76
CA ILE A 98 -9.59 6.70 11.67
C ILE A 98 -8.16 6.54 11.12
N CYS A 99 -8.00 6.20 9.85
CA CYS A 99 -6.68 6.05 9.24
C CYS A 99 -5.88 7.35 9.29
N MET A 100 -6.51 8.49 9.04
CA MET A 100 -5.87 9.80 9.12
C MET A 100 -5.27 10.03 10.50
N GLU A 101 -6.07 9.83 11.56
CA GLU A 101 -5.66 10.16 12.93
C GLU A 101 -4.75 9.11 13.55
N THR A 102 -4.94 7.83 13.23
CA THR A 102 -4.22 6.75 13.92
C THR A 102 -3.06 6.17 13.13
N ILE A 103 -3.00 6.41 11.81
CA ILE A 103 -1.96 5.85 10.93
C ILE A 103 -1.20 6.94 10.19
N PHE A 104 -1.89 7.76 9.37
CA PHE A 104 -1.20 8.63 8.40
C PHE A 104 -0.43 9.75 9.09
N LYS A 105 -1.08 10.56 9.92
CA LYS A 105 -0.43 11.62 10.69
C LYS A 105 0.67 11.09 11.63
N PRO A 106 0.42 10.02 12.42
CA PRO A 106 1.46 9.43 13.26
C PRO A 106 2.67 8.94 12.49
N THR A 107 2.49 8.35 11.30
CA THR A 107 3.60 7.90 10.46
C THR A 107 4.50 9.06 10.06
N VAL A 108 3.94 10.15 9.54
CA VAL A 108 4.70 11.34 9.15
C VAL A 108 5.42 11.96 10.36
N SER A 109 4.72 12.05 11.50
CA SER A 109 5.29 12.59 12.75
C SER A 109 6.44 11.72 13.27
N ALA A 110 6.30 10.40 13.24
CA ALA A 110 7.33 9.48 13.70
C ALA A 110 8.60 9.57 12.81
N MET A 111 8.43 9.64 11.48
CA MET A 111 9.54 9.80 10.55
C MET A 111 10.30 11.10 10.81
N ASN A 112 9.58 12.19 11.09
CA ASN A 112 10.20 13.47 11.45
C ASN A 112 10.94 13.42 12.78
N ALA A 113 10.36 12.77 13.79
CA ALA A 113 10.98 12.61 15.11
C ALA A 113 12.30 11.82 15.04
N GLU A 114 12.41 10.90 14.08
CA GLU A 114 13.66 10.15 13.80
C GLU A 114 14.63 10.89 12.86
N GLY A 115 14.34 12.13 12.46
CA GLY A 115 15.16 12.91 11.52
C GLY A 115 15.14 12.33 10.08
N ARG A 116 14.12 11.58 9.71
CA ARG A 116 13.95 10.90 8.41
C ARG A 116 12.73 11.42 7.68
N THR A 117 12.61 12.72 7.52
CA THR A 117 11.48 13.35 6.84
C THR A 117 11.30 12.78 5.43
N PHE A 118 10.09 12.29 5.15
CA PHE A 118 9.72 11.77 3.84
C PHE A 118 8.87 12.78 3.07
N LYS A 119 9.20 13.01 1.79
CA LYS A 119 8.43 13.83 0.85
C LYS A 119 8.18 13.04 -0.43
N GLY A 120 6.97 13.10 -0.94
CA GLY A 120 6.61 12.40 -2.17
C GLY A 120 5.27 11.68 -2.08
N CYS A 121 5.16 10.58 -2.81
CA CYS A 121 4.04 9.67 -2.74
C CYS A 121 4.33 8.56 -1.73
N LEU A 122 3.57 8.53 -0.63
CA LEU A 122 3.62 7.48 0.36
C LEU A 122 2.39 6.59 0.19
N TYR A 123 2.62 5.33 -0.09
CA TYR A 123 1.58 4.32 -0.22
C TYR A 123 1.43 3.56 1.10
N PHE A 124 0.22 3.47 1.58
CA PHE A 124 -0.19 2.68 2.72
C PHE A 124 -0.95 1.44 2.23
N GLY A 125 -0.37 0.25 2.42
CA GLY A 125 -1.07 -1.01 2.31
C GLY A 125 -1.76 -1.30 3.65
N LEU A 126 -3.07 -1.38 3.64
CA LEU A 126 -3.88 -1.54 4.85
C LEU A 126 -4.71 -2.81 4.76
N MET A 127 -5.02 -3.37 5.93
CA MET A 127 -6.05 -4.38 6.09
C MET A 127 -7.12 -3.88 7.05
N LEU A 128 -8.38 -3.99 6.65
CA LEU A 128 -9.52 -3.62 7.49
C LEU A 128 -9.90 -4.82 8.34
N THR A 129 -9.33 -4.90 9.53
CA THR A 129 -9.62 -5.98 10.48
C THR A 129 -10.87 -5.67 11.32
N PRO A 130 -11.44 -6.67 12.01
CA PRO A 130 -12.54 -6.43 12.96
C PRO A 130 -12.20 -5.42 14.06
N GLU A 131 -10.91 -5.29 14.43
CA GLU A 131 -10.44 -4.34 15.45
C GLU A 131 -10.08 -2.96 14.86
N GLY A 132 -10.29 -2.75 13.56
CA GLY A 132 -9.99 -1.51 12.83
C GLY A 132 -8.88 -1.66 11.80
N PRO A 133 -8.51 -0.58 11.12
CA PRO A 133 -7.48 -0.61 10.09
C PRO A 133 -6.10 -0.89 10.69
N ARG A 134 -5.34 -1.75 10.00
CA ARG A 134 -3.96 -2.11 10.32
C ARG A 134 -3.07 -1.93 9.12
N VAL A 135 -1.82 -1.53 9.35
CA VAL A 135 -0.82 -1.40 8.28
C VAL A 135 -0.24 -2.76 7.95
N ILE A 136 -0.23 -3.12 6.68
CA ILE A 136 0.48 -4.28 6.13
C ILE A 136 1.88 -3.86 5.71
N GLU A 137 1.96 -2.80 4.90
CA GLU A 137 3.23 -2.32 4.36
C GLU A 137 3.18 -0.83 3.99
N TYR A 138 4.36 -0.25 3.83
CA TYR A 138 4.56 1.06 3.23
C TYR A 138 5.34 0.90 1.92
N ASN A 139 4.98 1.68 0.90
CA ASN A 139 5.79 1.85 -0.28
C ASN A 139 6.07 3.34 -0.52
N CYS A 140 7.33 3.68 -0.81
CA CYS A 140 7.78 5.07 -1.01
C CYS A 140 7.71 5.47 -2.49
N ARG A 141 6.60 5.15 -3.15
CA ARG A 141 6.37 5.34 -4.58
C ARG A 141 4.89 5.26 -4.91
N PHE A 142 4.55 5.66 -6.13
CA PHE A 142 3.24 5.33 -6.71
C PHE A 142 3.07 3.81 -6.86
N GLY A 143 1.84 3.32 -6.76
CA GLY A 143 1.49 1.92 -6.95
C GLY A 143 1.33 1.54 -8.43
N ASP A 144 1.47 0.28 -8.71
CA ASP A 144 1.14 -0.33 -9.99
C ASP A 144 0.41 -1.65 -9.69
N PRO A 145 -0.90 -1.74 -10.02
CA PRO A 145 -1.71 -0.92 -10.93
C PRO A 145 -2.55 0.21 -10.29
N GLU A 146 -2.36 0.58 -9.03
CA GLU A 146 -3.21 1.57 -8.34
C GLU A 146 -3.16 2.96 -9.01
N THR A 147 -1.99 3.37 -9.49
CA THR A 147 -1.81 4.66 -10.16
C THR A 147 -2.73 4.82 -11.36
N GLN A 148 -2.98 3.74 -12.10
CA GLN A 148 -3.82 3.72 -13.29
C GLN A 148 -5.30 3.99 -13.01
N VAL A 149 -5.74 3.88 -11.76
CA VAL A 149 -7.12 4.20 -11.36
C VAL A 149 -7.21 5.45 -10.49
N VAL A 150 -6.15 5.79 -9.75
CA VAL A 150 -6.18 6.93 -8.84
C VAL A 150 -5.88 8.24 -9.56
N LEU A 151 -4.85 8.31 -10.41
CA LEU A 151 -4.49 9.54 -11.12
C LEU A 151 -5.53 9.99 -12.15
N PRO A 152 -6.25 9.13 -12.88
CA PRO A 152 -7.35 9.57 -13.75
C PRO A 152 -8.50 10.26 -13.00
N LEU A 153 -8.61 10.06 -11.69
CA LEU A 153 -9.60 10.73 -10.84
C LEU A 153 -9.08 12.05 -10.25
N LEU A 154 -7.79 12.34 -10.35
CA LEU A 154 -7.22 13.59 -9.87
C LEU A 154 -7.67 14.74 -10.80
N GLU A 155 -8.33 15.76 -10.24
CA GLU A 155 -8.75 16.97 -10.97
C GLU A 155 -7.72 18.10 -10.86
N SER A 156 -6.90 18.08 -9.80
CA SER A 156 -5.81 19.04 -9.63
C SER A 156 -4.66 18.75 -10.60
N ASP A 157 -3.94 19.79 -11.02
CA ASP A 157 -2.73 19.63 -11.83
C ASP A 157 -1.64 18.90 -11.03
N LEU A 158 -1.29 17.70 -11.50
CA LEU A 158 -0.32 16.84 -10.82
C LEU A 158 1.04 17.50 -10.66
N PHE A 159 1.50 18.26 -11.68
CA PHE A 159 2.79 18.94 -11.61
C PHE A 159 2.79 20.00 -10.50
N THR A 160 1.70 20.77 -10.38
CA THR A 160 1.54 21.77 -9.32
C THR A 160 1.56 21.12 -7.93
N VAL A 161 0.85 19.99 -7.75
CA VAL A 161 0.86 19.23 -6.49
C VAL A 161 2.26 18.71 -6.17
N MET A 162 2.93 18.07 -7.13
CA MET A 162 4.28 17.51 -6.93
C MET A 162 5.31 18.60 -6.62
N ARG A 163 5.19 19.77 -7.25
CA ARG A 163 6.02 20.92 -6.96
C ARG A 163 5.78 21.44 -5.52
N ALA A 164 4.52 21.53 -5.10
CA ALA A 164 4.16 21.92 -3.74
C ALA A 164 4.72 20.94 -2.68
N VAL A 165 4.72 19.63 -2.98
CA VAL A 165 5.37 18.61 -2.15
C VAL A 165 6.87 18.89 -1.96
N THR A 166 7.59 19.19 -3.04
CA THR A 166 9.04 19.47 -2.95
C THR A 166 9.35 20.77 -2.23
N GLU A 167 8.50 21.77 -2.40
CA GLU A 167 8.64 23.11 -1.81
C GLU A 167 8.04 23.22 -0.38
N GLU A 168 7.54 22.12 0.19
CA GLU A 168 6.90 22.07 1.52
C GLU A 168 5.68 23.02 1.67
N ARG A 169 4.90 23.14 0.61
CA ARG A 169 3.73 24.02 0.51
C ARG A 169 2.44 23.26 0.17
N LEU A 170 2.40 21.95 0.44
CA LEU A 170 1.25 21.11 0.08
C LEU A 170 -0.06 21.61 0.73
N SER A 171 0.03 22.19 1.92
CA SER A 171 -1.14 22.78 2.59
C SER A 171 -1.75 24.01 1.89
N GLU A 172 -1.01 24.64 0.98
CA GLU A 172 -1.45 25.82 0.22
C GLU A 172 -2.12 25.47 -1.11
N VAL A 173 -2.02 24.21 -1.53
CA VAL A 173 -2.52 23.75 -2.83
C VAL A 173 -3.73 22.83 -2.63
N PRO A 174 -4.90 23.18 -3.19
CA PRO A 174 -6.04 22.28 -3.16
C PRO A 174 -5.75 21.02 -3.98
N VAL A 175 -5.99 19.86 -3.38
CA VAL A 175 -5.90 18.56 -4.05
C VAL A 175 -7.29 17.96 -4.10
N THR A 176 -7.87 17.90 -5.29
CA THR A 176 -9.25 17.45 -5.49
C THR A 176 -9.31 16.25 -6.41
N PHE A 177 -10.28 15.39 -6.16
CA PHE A 177 -10.55 14.20 -6.94
C PHE A 177 -12.01 14.19 -7.40
N ALA A 178 -12.25 13.70 -8.61
CA ALA A 178 -13.58 13.53 -9.17
C ALA A 178 -14.39 12.50 -8.37
N ASP A 179 -15.66 12.79 -8.17
CA ASP A 179 -16.63 11.83 -7.60
C ASP A 179 -17.07 10.83 -8.68
N ARG A 180 -16.15 9.95 -9.05
CA ARG A 180 -16.29 8.90 -10.06
C ARG A 180 -15.52 7.67 -9.65
N SER A 181 -15.74 6.60 -10.40
CA SER A 181 -14.99 5.35 -10.26
C SER A 181 -14.10 5.10 -11.46
N ALA A 182 -12.99 4.43 -11.24
CA ALA A 182 -12.08 3.96 -12.27
C ALA A 182 -11.74 2.49 -12.05
N ALA A 183 -11.48 1.78 -13.14
CA ALA A 183 -11.03 0.39 -13.10
C ALA A 183 -9.90 0.19 -14.11
N CYS A 184 -8.90 -0.59 -13.73
CA CYS A 184 -7.80 -1.03 -14.58
C CYS A 184 -7.77 -2.56 -14.56
N VAL A 185 -7.58 -3.17 -15.73
CA VAL A 185 -7.44 -4.63 -15.87
C VAL A 185 -6.11 -4.92 -16.58
N ALA A 186 -5.28 -5.77 -15.96
CA ALA A 186 -4.06 -6.25 -16.58
C ALA A 186 -4.40 -7.30 -17.65
N SER A 187 -3.98 -7.05 -18.88
CA SER A 187 -4.11 -8.02 -19.97
C SER A 187 -2.78 -8.68 -20.25
N VAL A 188 -2.71 -10.00 -20.10
CA VAL A 188 -1.52 -10.79 -20.35
C VAL A 188 -1.67 -11.50 -21.69
N ARG A 189 -0.72 -11.26 -22.63
CA ARG A 189 -0.62 -12.09 -23.83
C ARG A 189 0.07 -13.41 -23.47
N PRO A 190 -0.45 -14.56 -23.92
CA PRO A 190 0.35 -15.79 -23.88
C PRO A 190 1.66 -15.57 -24.63
N ALA A 191 2.76 -16.07 -24.10
CA ALA A 191 4.01 -16.13 -24.86
C ALA A 191 3.77 -16.97 -26.11
N LEU A 192 4.07 -16.42 -27.30
CA LEU A 192 4.07 -17.14 -28.57
C LEU A 192 5.16 -18.20 -28.57
#